data_754c88c89006c4d66214e2b1474b48be
#
_entry.id   754c88c89006c4d66214e2b1474b48be
#
_cell.length_a   1.000
_cell.length_b   1.000
_cell.length_c   1.000
_cell.angle_alpha   90.00
_cell.angle_beta   90.00
_cell.angle_gamma   90.00
#
_symmetry.space_group_name_H-M   'P 1'
#
loop_
_entity.id
_entity.type
_entity.pdbx_description
1 polymer ?
#
loop_
_entity_poly.entity_id
_entity_poly.type
_entity_poly.pdbx_seq_one_letter_code
_entity_poly.pdbx_strand_id
1 'polypeptide(L)'
;MALTVADVLKLKPFATGKVIAGENGVTRKVEHVSVMEVDITEWFSSELVRGASLEISSMYALVDHPERQVEAIRRLNKSGAAGLVLCYVGTVLKDVSQELIDVCNELDFPLIVMFSLVGYKEIIRAVSDALLGLDNQKLRDAIDIYEYVTELLMESRNNSSLVMSLEHMLEKRVMYFDQNAEPIYISGFSRARIQMVERYIKNHFSEFLLHHSSQTISCPGIDEQLYLRPIYNKAFYFGTLVIVGCRFSDLDKIAIAQICNALSISSLSQISISQ
;
A
#
# COMPACT_ATOMS: atom_id res chain seq x y z
N MET A 1 -5.44 1.96 1.07
CA MET A 1 -5.31 3.05 2.07
C MET A 1 -4.73 2.47 3.34
N ALA A 2 -4.06 3.26 4.18
CA ALA A 2 -3.59 2.79 5.50
C ALA A 2 -4.59 3.31 6.55
N LEU A 3 -4.86 2.52 7.60
CA LEU A 3 -5.67 2.98 8.73
C LEU A 3 -4.90 4.08 9.47
N THR A 4 -5.57 5.18 9.82
CA THR A 4 -4.99 6.27 10.59
C THR A 4 -5.65 6.37 11.97
N VAL A 5 -5.01 7.10 12.90
CA VAL A 5 -5.63 7.40 14.21
C VAL A 5 -6.98 8.11 14.00
N ALA A 6 -7.08 9.02 13.03
CA ALA A 6 -8.34 9.70 12.70
C ALA A 6 -9.44 8.72 12.23
N ASP A 7 -9.07 7.63 11.56
CA ASP A 7 -10.03 6.59 11.15
C ASP A 7 -10.43 5.70 12.32
N VAL A 8 -9.49 5.39 13.22
CA VAL A 8 -9.78 4.66 14.46
C VAL A 8 -10.80 5.39 15.32
N LEU A 9 -10.71 6.72 15.42
CA LEU A 9 -11.66 7.54 16.19
C LEU A 9 -13.11 7.47 15.66
N LYS A 10 -13.33 7.05 14.42
CA LYS A 10 -14.67 6.83 13.84
C LYS A 10 -15.27 5.47 14.21
N LEU A 11 -14.47 4.55 14.76
CA LEU A 11 -14.95 3.22 15.14
C LEU A 11 -15.86 3.29 16.37
N LYS A 12 -16.86 2.39 16.43
CA LYS A 12 -17.91 2.41 17.47
C LYS A 12 -17.38 2.51 18.91
N PRO A 13 -16.33 1.76 19.34
CA PRO A 13 -15.83 1.87 20.71
C PRO A 13 -15.31 3.27 21.07
N PHE A 14 -14.87 4.05 20.07
CA PHE A 14 -14.32 5.40 20.26
C PHE A 14 -15.36 6.51 20.23
N ALA A 15 -16.65 6.20 20.18
CA ALA A 15 -17.72 7.21 20.13
C ALA A 15 -17.67 8.22 21.30
N THR A 16 -17.12 7.81 22.46
CA THR A 16 -16.89 8.68 23.63
C THR A 16 -15.42 9.06 23.82
N GLY A 17 -14.54 8.58 22.93
CA GLY A 17 -13.12 8.92 22.96
C GLY A 17 -12.87 10.32 22.43
N LYS A 18 -11.95 11.04 23.06
CA LYS A 18 -11.52 12.37 22.59
C LYS A 18 -9.99 12.43 22.57
N VAL A 19 -9.45 13.04 21.53
CA VAL A 19 -8.07 13.47 21.51
C VAL A 19 -7.95 14.69 22.44
N ILE A 20 -7.16 14.59 23.49
CA ILE A 20 -6.94 15.67 24.45
C ILE A 20 -5.61 16.36 24.27
N ALA A 21 -4.69 15.75 23.52
CA ALA A 21 -3.38 16.30 23.17
C ALA A 21 -2.84 15.65 21.90
N GLY A 22 -1.88 16.29 21.23
CA GLY A 22 -1.23 15.78 20.02
C GLY A 22 -2.17 15.69 18.80
N GLU A 23 -3.11 16.60 18.65
CA GLU A 23 -4.15 16.58 17.60
C GLU A 23 -3.55 16.57 16.18
N ASN A 24 -2.42 17.22 15.94
CA ASN A 24 -1.75 17.21 14.63
C ASN A 24 -1.28 15.81 14.21
N GLY A 25 -1.08 14.91 15.18
CA GLY A 25 -0.61 13.54 14.95
C GLY A 25 -1.69 12.53 14.54
N VAL A 26 -2.97 12.93 14.45
CA VAL A 26 -4.07 11.98 14.12
C VAL A 26 -3.97 11.35 12.73
N THR A 27 -3.11 11.87 11.87
CA THR A 27 -2.81 11.29 10.55
C THR A 27 -1.79 10.16 10.61
N ARG A 28 -1.20 9.87 11.78
CA ARG A 28 -0.27 8.75 11.96
C ARG A 28 -0.95 7.43 11.61
N LYS A 29 -0.20 6.57 10.91
CA LYS A 29 -0.69 5.24 10.51
C LYS A 29 -0.77 4.32 11.71
N VAL A 30 -1.79 3.46 11.70
CA VAL A 30 -1.97 2.37 12.66
C VAL A 30 -1.83 1.05 11.91
N GLU A 31 -0.85 0.24 12.27
CA GLU A 31 -0.59 -1.07 11.67
C GLU A 31 -0.94 -2.22 12.63
N HIS A 32 -0.98 -1.95 13.93
CA HIS A 32 -1.41 -2.89 14.95
C HIS A 32 -1.85 -2.16 16.21
N VAL A 33 -2.45 -2.90 17.13
CA VAL A 33 -2.91 -2.43 18.43
C VAL A 33 -2.33 -3.31 19.52
N SER A 34 -1.87 -2.74 20.61
CA SER A 34 -1.33 -3.46 21.75
C SER A 34 -1.76 -2.85 23.09
N VAL A 35 -1.60 -3.61 24.17
CA VAL A 35 -1.90 -3.17 25.53
C VAL A 35 -0.60 -3.03 26.29
N MET A 36 -0.43 -1.87 26.91
CA MET A 36 0.74 -1.52 27.70
C MET A 36 0.33 -1.23 29.15
N GLU A 37 0.49 -2.23 30.03
CA GLU A 37 0.22 -2.11 31.48
C GLU A 37 1.49 -2.27 32.32
N VAL A 38 2.65 -2.33 31.67
CA VAL A 38 3.95 -2.41 32.35
C VAL A 38 4.67 -1.06 32.32
N ASP A 39 5.56 -0.86 33.28
CA ASP A 39 6.43 0.30 33.26
C ASP A 39 7.51 0.15 32.18
N ILE A 40 7.23 0.72 31.01
CA ILE A 40 8.18 0.69 29.88
C ILE A 40 9.44 1.52 30.13
N THR A 41 9.48 2.34 31.17
CA THR A 41 10.70 3.10 31.53
C THR A 41 11.76 2.21 32.13
N GLU A 42 11.36 1.09 32.73
CA GLU A 42 12.29 0.10 33.31
C GLU A 42 12.56 -1.07 32.33
N TRP A 43 11.56 -1.51 31.59
CA TRP A 43 11.58 -2.74 30.80
C TRP A 43 11.56 -2.51 29.28
N PHE A 44 11.92 -1.31 28.85
CA PHE A 44 11.88 -1.00 27.40
C PHE A 44 12.93 -1.81 26.62
N SER A 45 12.49 -2.86 25.96
CA SER A 45 13.18 -3.38 24.78
C SER A 45 12.48 -2.84 23.54
N SER A 46 13.24 -2.39 22.53
CA SER A 46 12.71 -1.94 21.23
C SER A 46 11.87 -3.00 20.52
N GLU A 47 11.83 -4.22 21.04
CA GLU A 47 11.03 -5.34 20.52
C GLU A 47 9.59 -5.34 21.05
N LEU A 48 9.32 -4.70 22.22
CA LEU A 48 7.99 -4.65 22.83
C LEU A 48 7.06 -3.65 22.14
N VAL A 49 7.60 -2.53 21.66
CA VAL A 49 6.84 -1.52 20.93
C VAL A 49 7.37 -1.45 19.50
N ARG A 50 6.68 -2.05 18.58
CA ARG A 50 6.99 -1.97 17.15
C ARG A 50 6.27 -0.77 16.56
N GLY A 51 6.96 -0.03 15.67
CA GLY A 51 6.44 1.19 15.05
C GLY A 51 5.00 1.07 14.53
N ALA A 52 4.30 2.21 14.45
CA ALA A 52 2.92 2.33 14.03
C ALA A 52 1.88 1.56 14.89
N SER A 53 2.23 1.25 16.17
CA SER A 53 1.29 0.68 17.13
C SER A 53 0.36 1.74 17.74
N LEU A 54 -0.92 1.41 17.89
CA LEU A 54 -1.82 2.13 18.78
C LEU A 54 -1.78 1.45 20.15
N GLU A 55 -1.22 2.13 21.13
CA GLU A 55 -1.09 1.59 22.49
C GLU A 55 -2.36 1.85 23.30
N ILE A 56 -2.82 0.86 24.08
CA ILE A 56 -3.93 0.98 25.01
C ILE A 56 -3.38 0.81 26.42
N SER A 57 -3.69 1.72 27.33
CA SER A 57 -3.23 1.64 28.70
C SER A 57 -4.20 2.32 29.67
N SER A 58 -4.20 1.87 30.93
CA SER A 58 -4.69 2.65 32.06
C SER A 58 -3.62 3.42 32.77
N MET A 59 -2.36 3.20 32.38
CA MET A 59 -1.15 3.66 33.08
C MET A 59 -1.10 3.21 34.57
N TYR A 60 -1.70 2.07 34.88
CA TYR A 60 -1.76 1.56 36.24
C TYR A 60 -0.37 1.48 36.91
N ALA A 61 0.63 0.97 36.20
CA ALA A 61 1.98 0.86 36.71
C ALA A 61 2.70 2.22 36.95
N LEU A 62 2.14 3.32 36.42
CA LEU A 62 2.72 4.66 36.44
C LEU A 62 1.82 5.70 37.13
N VAL A 63 0.76 5.26 37.81
CA VAL A 63 -0.30 6.15 38.34
C VAL A 63 0.26 7.21 39.31
N ASP A 64 1.23 6.84 40.14
CA ASP A 64 1.85 7.71 41.13
C ASP A 64 3.18 8.36 40.65
N HIS A 65 3.48 8.24 39.34
CA HIS A 65 4.75 8.65 38.76
C HIS A 65 4.56 9.52 37.50
N PRO A 66 4.12 10.78 37.62
CA PRO A 66 3.87 11.66 36.45
C PRO A 66 5.11 11.83 35.57
N GLU A 67 6.31 11.92 36.14
CA GLU A 67 7.58 12.00 35.39
C GLU A 67 7.85 10.78 34.52
N ARG A 68 7.47 9.58 35.00
CA ARG A 68 7.57 8.33 34.22
C ARG A 68 6.50 8.25 33.15
N GLN A 69 5.32 8.81 33.35
CA GLN A 69 4.30 8.91 32.31
C GLN A 69 4.82 9.74 31.13
N VAL A 70 5.45 10.88 31.39
CA VAL A 70 6.09 11.72 30.36
C VAL A 70 7.20 10.97 29.63
N GLU A 71 8.08 10.29 30.36
CA GLU A 71 9.15 9.48 29.77
C GLU A 71 8.59 8.34 28.92
N ALA A 72 7.50 7.69 29.33
CA ALA A 72 6.83 6.65 28.57
C ALA A 72 6.34 7.19 27.21
N ILE A 73 5.73 8.38 27.16
CA ILE A 73 5.33 9.01 25.90
C ILE A 73 6.52 9.29 25.00
N ARG A 74 7.63 9.83 25.54
CA ARG A 74 8.84 10.08 24.74
C ARG A 74 9.39 8.80 24.13
N ARG A 75 9.38 7.70 24.86
CA ARG A 75 9.80 6.38 24.36
C ARG A 75 8.86 5.81 23.31
N LEU A 76 7.55 5.86 23.54
CA LEU A 76 6.54 5.45 22.56
C LEU A 76 6.67 6.23 21.25
N ASN A 77 6.82 7.55 21.34
CA ASN A 77 7.01 8.38 20.15
C ASN A 77 8.30 8.02 19.42
N LYS A 78 9.41 7.80 20.15
CA LYS A 78 10.72 7.41 19.58
C LYS A 78 10.65 6.05 18.89
N SER A 79 9.84 5.10 19.37
CA SER A 79 9.63 3.80 18.76
C SER A 79 8.72 3.84 17.54
N GLY A 80 8.11 5.00 17.24
CA GLY A 80 7.21 5.19 16.11
C GLY A 80 5.76 4.79 16.39
N ALA A 81 5.35 4.68 17.66
CA ALA A 81 3.96 4.41 18.02
C ALA A 81 3.02 5.48 17.43
N ALA A 82 1.81 5.07 17.03
CA ALA A 82 0.83 5.92 16.40
C ALA A 82 0.12 6.85 17.39
N GLY A 83 -0.04 6.41 18.64
CA GLY A 83 -0.70 7.16 19.70
C GLY A 83 -0.97 6.29 20.92
N LEU A 84 -1.54 6.91 21.95
CA LEU A 84 -1.95 6.25 23.19
C LEU A 84 -3.44 6.45 23.45
N VAL A 85 -4.14 5.35 23.75
CA VAL A 85 -5.54 5.33 24.21
C VAL A 85 -5.53 5.11 25.74
N LEU A 86 -5.87 6.14 26.48
CA LEU A 86 -6.04 6.05 27.94
C LEU A 86 -7.46 5.59 28.28
N CYS A 87 -7.53 4.46 28.94
CA CYS A 87 -8.77 3.89 29.48
C CYS A 87 -8.83 4.09 31.00
N TYR A 88 -10.03 4.06 31.55
CA TYR A 88 -10.30 4.12 33.00
C TYR A 88 -9.79 5.39 33.67
N VAL A 89 -9.71 6.51 32.97
CA VAL A 89 -9.48 7.84 33.55
C VAL A 89 -10.67 8.18 34.46
N GLY A 90 -10.37 8.72 35.63
CA GLY A 90 -11.33 8.90 36.72
C GLY A 90 -11.50 7.69 37.64
N THR A 91 -10.95 6.51 37.27
CA THR A 91 -11.03 5.28 38.07
C THR A 91 -9.64 4.79 38.47
N VAL A 92 -8.77 4.55 37.50
CA VAL A 92 -7.39 4.12 37.73
C VAL A 92 -6.48 5.35 37.78
N LEU A 93 -6.39 6.09 36.72
CA LEU A 93 -5.74 7.41 36.68
C LEU A 93 -6.78 8.46 37.03
N LYS A 94 -6.62 9.20 38.13
CA LYS A 94 -7.59 10.20 38.59
C LYS A 94 -7.85 11.26 37.54
N ASP A 95 -6.77 11.87 37.05
CA ASP A 95 -6.76 12.93 36.06
C ASP A 95 -5.54 12.78 35.16
N VAL A 96 -5.61 13.34 33.98
CA VAL A 96 -4.46 13.44 33.06
C VAL A 96 -3.65 14.68 33.44
N SER A 97 -2.38 14.50 33.78
CA SER A 97 -1.54 15.64 34.22
C SER A 97 -1.27 16.61 33.06
N GLN A 98 -1.02 17.87 33.39
CA GLN A 98 -0.70 18.89 32.39
C GLN A 98 0.62 18.57 31.69
N GLU A 99 1.60 18.03 32.40
CA GLU A 99 2.91 17.62 31.86
C GLU A 99 2.75 16.53 30.79
N LEU A 100 1.80 15.60 30.98
CA LEU A 100 1.51 14.56 30.02
C LEU A 100 0.85 15.15 28.76
N ILE A 101 -0.07 16.11 28.92
CA ILE A 101 -0.69 16.84 27.82
C ILE A 101 0.36 17.64 27.05
N ASP A 102 1.24 18.35 27.76
CA ASP A 102 2.27 19.20 27.16
C ASP A 102 3.25 18.40 26.31
N VAL A 103 3.74 17.27 26.80
CA VAL A 103 4.66 16.41 26.03
C VAL A 103 4.00 15.78 24.82
N CYS A 104 2.72 15.40 24.91
CA CYS A 104 1.97 14.89 23.77
C CYS A 104 1.78 15.97 22.70
N ASN A 105 1.52 17.21 23.08
CA ASN A 105 1.43 18.35 22.15
C ASN A 105 2.81 18.68 21.54
N GLU A 106 3.87 18.69 22.34
CA GLU A 106 5.24 18.93 21.86
C GLU A 106 5.64 17.95 20.76
N LEU A 107 5.22 16.69 20.89
CA LEU A 107 5.61 15.60 20.00
C LEU A 107 4.59 15.31 18.89
N ASP A 108 3.51 16.06 18.81
CA ASP A 108 2.35 15.72 17.97
C ASP A 108 1.97 14.22 18.14
N PHE A 109 1.94 13.76 19.39
CA PHE A 109 1.63 12.38 19.75
C PHE A 109 0.21 12.27 20.24
N PRO A 110 -0.72 11.64 19.49
CA PRO A 110 -2.13 11.56 19.83
C PRO A 110 -2.38 10.89 21.18
N LEU A 111 -2.94 11.63 22.12
CA LEU A 111 -3.41 11.14 23.40
C LEU A 111 -4.94 11.11 23.41
N ILE A 112 -5.51 9.93 23.36
CA ILE A 112 -6.95 9.68 23.30
C ILE A 112 -7.42 9.25 24.67
N VAL A 113 -8.41 9.93 25.25
CA VAL A 113 -9.03 9.54 26.52
C VAL A 113 -10.40 8.95 26.25
N MET A 114 -10.64 7.76 26.80
CA MET A 114 -11.94 7.10 26.77
C MET A 114 -12.77 7.51 28.00
N PHE A 115 -13.88 8.21 27.76
CA PHE A 115 -14.76 8.73 28.83
C PHE A 115 -15.86 7.74 29.24
N SER A 116 -15.91 6.56 28.62
CA SER A 116 -16.80 5.47 29.02
C SER A 116 -15.99 4.23 29.39
N LEU A 117 -16.59 3.34 30.18
CA LEU A 117 -16.00 2.05 30.55
C LEU A 117 -16.05 1.10 29.36
N VAL A 118 -15.16 1.32 28.39
CA VAL A 118 -14.94 0.42 27.25
C VAL A 118 -13.80 -0.53 27.60
N GLY A 119 -14.06 -1.82 27.46
CA GLY A 119 -13.04 -2.84 27.72
C GLY A 119 -11.96 -2.87 26.62
N TYR A 120 -10.71 -3.18 27.00
CA TYR A 120 -9.60 -3.33 26.03
C TYR A 120 -9.95 -4.27 24.89
N LYS A 121 -10.63 -5.38 25.19
CA LYS A 121 -11.08 -6.37 24.22
C LYS A 121 -11.93 -5.76 23.10
N GLU A 122 -12.82 -4.84 23.43
CA GLU A 122 -13.68 -4.18 22.43
C GLU A 122 -12.88 -3.26 21.52
N ILE A 123 -11.92 -2.51 22.10
CA ILE A 123 -11.03 -1.61 21.33
C ILE A 123 -10.14 -2.45 20.41
N ILE A 124 -9.46 -3.47 20.96
CA ILE A 124 -8.57 -4.36 20.19
C ILE A 124 -9.33 -4.98 19.03
N ARG A 125 -10.52 -5.52 19.29
CA ARG A 125 -11.34 -6.16 18.26
C ARG A 125 -11.70 -5.17 17.15
N ALA A 126 -12.22 -3.99 17.50
CA ALA A 126 -12.64 -3.01 16.51
C ALA A 126 -11.49 -2.53 15.62
N VAL A 127 -10.31 -2.27 16.21
CA VAL A 127 -9.12 -1.85 15.45
C VAL A 127 -8.60 -2.99 14.58
N SER A 128 -8.54 -4.22 15.13
CA SER A 128 -8.10 -5.40 14.37
C SER A 128 -9.04 -5.71 13.21
N ASP A 129 -10.36 -5.65 13.42
CA ASP A 129 -11.35 -5.85 12.36
C ASP A 129 -11.22 -4.79 11.25
N ALA A 130 -10.93 -3.54 11.62
CA ALA A 130 -10.69 -2.47 10.64
C ALA A 130 -9.40 -2.72 9.83
N LEU A 131 -8.32 -3.15 10.47
CA LEU A 131 -7.06 -3.51 9.80
C LEU A 131 -7.25 -4.70 8.85
N LEU A 132 -7.92 -5.77 9.31
CA LEU A 132 -8.23 -6.95 8.49
C LEU A 132 -9.18 -6.61 7.34
N GLY A 133 -10.11 -5.69 7.56
CA GLY A 133 -11.02 -5.21 6.52
C GLY A 133 -10.27 -4.56 5.34
N LEU A 134 -9.23 -3.78 5.61
CA LEU A 134 -8.39 -3.16 4.59
C LEU A 134 -7.57 -4.19 3.80
N ASP A 135 -7.02 -5.20 4.48
CA ASP A 135 -6.26 -6.26 3.82
C ASP A 135 -7.18 -7.16 2.98
N ASN A 136 -8.37 -7.47 3.47
CA ASN A 136 -9.38 -8.21 2.72
C ASN A 136 -9.87 -7.45 1.49
N GLN A 137 -9.98 -6.12 1.54
CA GLN A 137 -10.35 -5.32 0.37
C GLN A 137 -9.26 -5.39 -0.71
N LYS A 138 -8.00 -5.22 -0.35
CA LYS A 138 -6.88 -5.36 -1.30
C LYS A 138 -6.83 -6.74 -1.95
N LEU A 139 -7.11 -7.78 -1.16
CA LEU A 139 -7.17 -9.14 -1.66
C LEU A 139 -8.34 -9.33 -2.65
N ARG A 140 -9.50 -8.78 -2.34
CA ARG A 140 -10.65 -8.81 -3.26
C ARG A 140 -10.34 -8.09 -4.56
N ASP A 141 -9.83 -6.86 -4.49
CA ASP A 141 -9.46 -6.07 -5.68
C ASP A 141 -8.46 -6.83 -6.57
N ALA A 142 -7.52 -7.56 -5.95
CA ALA A 142 -6.58 -8.41 -6.69
C ALA A 142 -7.25 -9.63 -7.34
N ILE A 143 -8.21 -10.27 -6.66
CA ILE A 143 -9.00 -11.39 -7.19
C ILE A 143 -9.87 -10.91 -8.36
N ASP A 144 -10.53 -9.76 -8.23
CA ASP A 144 -11.36 -9.17 -9.27
C ASP A 144 -10.56 -8.92 -10.57
N ILE A 145 -9.31 -8.41 -10.43
CA ILE A 145 -8.39 -8.28 -11.57
C ILE A 145 -8.09 -9.64 -12.21
N TYR A 146 -7.86 -10.65 -11.38
CA TYR A 146 -7.53 -12.01 -11.86
C TYR A 146 -8.70 -12.62 -12.64
N GLU A 147 -9.90 -12.54 -12.09
CA GLU A 147 -11.14 -13.04 -12.73
C GLU A 147 -11.41 -12.32 -14.03
N TYR A 148 -11.37 -10.99 -14.03
CA TYR A 148 -11.57 -10.18 -15.23
C TYR A 148 -10.59 -10.52 -16.37
N VAL A 149 -9.28 -10.65 -16.06
CA VAL A 149 -8.28 -11.03 -17.09
C VAL A 149 -8.50 -12.46 -17.59
N THR A 150 -8.95 -13.37 -16.72
CA THR A 150 -9.27 -14.76 -17.11
C THR A 150 -10.46 -14.81 -18.05
N GLU A 151 -11.52 -14.05 -17.77
CA GLU A 151 -12.67 -13.92 -18.66
C GLU A 151 -12.27 -13.36 -20.01
N LEU A 152 -11.49 -12.29 -20.06
CA LEU A 152 -10.96 -11.73 -21.30
C LEU A 152 -10.17 -12.75 -22.12
N LEU A 153 -9.37 -13.60 -21.49
CA LEU A 153 -8.64 -14.68 -22.17
C LEU A 153 -9.58 -15.72 -22.80
N MET A 154 -10.69 -16.01 -22.13
CA MET A 154 -11.69 -16.97 -22.62
C MET A 154 -12.52 -16.40 -23.77
N GLU A 155 -12.88 -15.12 -23.68
CA GLU A 155 -13.73 -14.46 -24.68
C GLU A 155 -12.97 -14.01 -25.92
N SER A 156 -11.75 -13.51 -25.75
CA SER A 156 -10.97 -12.88 -26.80
C SER A 156 -9.58 -13.51 -26.93
N ARG A 157 -9.32 -14.12 -28.08
CA ARG A 157 -7.96 -14.56 -28.44
C ARG A 157 -7.11 -13.45 -29.07
N ASN A 158 -7.51 -12.18 -28.91
CA ASN A 158 -6.86 -11.05 -29.55
C ASN A 158 -6.01 -10.26 -28.53
N ASN A 159 -4.71 -10.19 -28.76
CA ASN A 159 -3.77 -9.45 -27.95
C ASN A 159 -4.13 -7.96 -27.79
N SER A 160 -4.71 -7.33 -28.81
CA SER A 160 -5.13 -5.93 -28.76
C SER A 160 -6.20 -5.68 -27.70
N SER A 161 -7.17 -6.59 -27.53
CA SER A 161 -8.22 -6.47 -26.50
C SER A 161 -7.67 -6.57 -25.10
N LEU A 162 -6.70 -7.44 -24.85
CA LEU A 162 -6.01 -7.57 -23.56
C LEU A 162 -5.25 -6.29 -23.21
N VAL A 163 -4.54 -5.70 -24.17
CA VAL A 163 -3.78 -4.47 -23.95
C VAL A 163 -4.70 -3.26 -23.76
N MET A 164 -5.81 -3.19 -24.50
CA MET A 164 -6.84 -2.16 -24.33
C MET A 164 -7.45 -2.22 -22.92
N SER A 165 -7.70 -3.41 -22.40
CA SER A 165 -8.21 -3.58 -21.03
C SER A 165 -7.21 -3.11 -19.98
N LEU A 166 -5.91 -3.35 -20.21
CA LEU A 166 -4.87 -2.82 -19.33
C LEU A 166 -4.83 -1.28 -19.33
N GLU A 167 -4.99 -0.66 -20.50
CA GLU A 167 -5.10 0.79 -20.62
C GLU A 167 -6.21 1.35 -19.72
N HIS A 168 -7.39 0.73 -19.77
CA HIS A 168 -8.52 1.13 -18.92
C HIS A 168 -8.27 0.90 -17.44
N MET A 169 -7.67 -0.24 -17.06
CA MET A 169 -7.37 -0.52 -15.66
C MET A 169 -6.34 0.44 -15.06
N LEU A 170 -5.34 0.82 -15.84
CA LEU A 170 -4.26 1.70 -15.38
C LEU A 170 -4.58 3.19 -15.54
N GLU A 171 -5.57 3.55 -16.36
CA GLU A 171 -5.82 4.92 -16.82
C GLU A 171 -4.57 5.57 -17.42
N LYS A 172 -3.75 4.76 -18.09
CA LYS A 172 -2.48 5.16 -18.69
C LYS A 172 -2.39 4.71 -20.13
N ARG A 173 -1.76 5.53 -20.98
CA ARG A 173 -1.51 5.14 -22.36
C ARG A 173 -0.57 3.96 -22.46
N VAL A 174 -0.88 3.01 -23.33
CA VAL A 174 -0.10 1.79 -23.55
C VAL A 174 0.20 1.55 -25.02
N MET A 175 1.28 0.84 -25.31
CA MET A 175 1.59 0.26 -26.60
C MET A 175 1.98 -1.19 -26.41
N TYR A 176 1.70 -2.02 -27.41
CA TYR A 176 2.20 -3.38 -27.46
C TYR A 176 2.82 -3.65 -28.84
N PHE A 177 4.04 -4.12 -28.82
CA PHE A 177 4.81 -4.55 -29.99
C PHE A 177 5.01 -6.05 -29.95
N ASP A 178 4.90 -6.69 -31.10
CA ASP A 178 5.15 -8.12 -31.23
C ASP A 178 6.64 -8.49 -31.15
N GLN A 179 6.95 -9.75 -31.38
CA GLN A 179 8.31 -10.28 -31.38
C GLN A 179 9.24 -9.68 -32.46
N ASN A 180 8.69 -9.09 -33.52
CA ASN A 180 9.41 -8.42 -34.60
C ASN A 180 9.51 -6.90 -34.38
N ALA A 181 9.04 -6.43 -33.21
CA ALA A 181 8.86 -5.02 -32.89
C ALA A 181 7.86 -4.29 -33.81
N GLU A 182 6.89 -5.03 -34.36
CA GLU A 182 5.79 -4.42 -35.09
C GLU A 182 4.65 -4.03 -34.12
N PRO A 183 4.06 -2.86 -34.29
CA PRO A 183 3.03 -2.37 -33.38
C PRO A 183 1.71 -3.15 -33.56
N ILE A 184 1.25 -3.79 -32.50
CA ILE A 184 -0.02 -4.53 -32.47
C ILE A 184 -1.15 -3.68 -31.85
N TYR A 185 -0.81 -2.89 -30.82
CA TYR A 185 -1.75 -1.98 -30.17
C TYR A 185 -1.06 -0.67 -29.81
N ILE A 186 -1.73 0.44 -30.06
CA ILE A 186 -1.21 1.79 -29.78
C ILE A 186 -2.36 2.69 -29.32
N SER A 187 -2.17 3.32 -28.18
CA SER A 187 -3.12 4.25 -27.60
C SER A 187 -2.57 5.68 -27.59
N GLY A 188 -3.15 6.53 -28.42
CA GLY A 188 -2.97 7.99 -28.32
C GLY A 188 -1.55 8.53 -28.45
N PHE A 189 -0.67 7.85 -29.21
CA PHE A 189 0.72 8.29 -29.43
C PHE A 189 0.92 8.91 -30.80
N SER A 190 1.85 9.88 -30.87
CA SER A 190 2.29 10.42 -32.16
C SER A 190 3.13 9.40 -32.93
N ARG A 191 3.09 9.48 -34.26
CA ARG A 191 3.88 8.60 -35.14
C ARG A 191 5.37 8.64 -34.85
N ALA A 192 5.90 9.81 -34.51
CA ALA A 192 7.31 9.98 -34.16
C ALA A 192 7.68 9.20 -32.88
N ARG A 193 6.79 9.21 -31.86
CA ARG A 193 6.98 8.46 -30.62
C ARG A 193 6.95 6.97 -30.83
N ILE A 194 6.01 6.49 -31.64
CA ILE A 194 5.91 5.07 -32.02
C ILE A 194 7.20 4.59 -32.67
N GLN A 195 7.67 5.29 -33.70
CA GLN A 195 8.92 4.96 -34.41
C GLN A 195 10.16 4.99 -33.50
N MET A 196 10.19 5.89 -32.54
CA MET A 196 11.28 5.97 -31.58
C MET A 196 11.29 4.72 -30.65
N VAL A 197 10.15 4.32 -30.11
CA VAL A 197 10.02 3.12 -29.26
C VAL A 197 10.34 1.87 -30.08
N GLU A 198 9.80 1.74 -31.27
CA GLU A 198 10.11 0.64 -32.22
C GLU A 198 11.62 0.52 -32.44
N ARG A 199 12.29 1.62 -32.76
CA ARG A 199 13.74 1.65 -32.95
C ARG A 199 14.49 1.25 -31.69
N TYR A 200 14.03 1.75 -30.52
CA TYR A 200 14.62 1.38 -29.23
C TYR A 200 14.54 -0.12 -29.00
N ILE A 201 13.35 -0.73 -29.17
CA ILE A 201 13.15 -2.18 -29.01
C ILE A 201 14.05 -2.96 -29.96
N LYS A 202 14.13 -2.59 -31.24
CA LYS A 202 14.98 -3.23 -32.24
C LYS A 202 16.47 -3.16 -31.88
N ASN A 203 16.93 -2.01 -31.38
CA ASN A 203 18.35 -1.80 -31.02
C ASN A 203 18.77 -2.55 -29.74
N HIS A 204 17.82 -2.77 -28.79
CA HIS A 204 18.09 -3.43 -27.51
C HIS A 204 17.52 -4.86 -27.45
N PHE A 205 17.18 -5.41 -28.60
CA PHE A 205 16.56 -6.73 -28.68
C PHE A 205 17.36 -7.83 -27.97
N SER A 206 18.70 -7.83 -28.15
CA SER A 206 19.60 -8.78 -27.50
C SER A 206 19.58 -8.65 -25.97
N GLU A 207 19.44 -7.44 -25.43
CA GLU A 207 19.36 -7.21 -23.99
C GLU A 207 18.03 -7.73 -23.42
N PHE A 208 16.93 -7.54 -24.15
CA PHE A 208 15.64 -8.09 -23.77
C PHE A 208 15.65 -9.62 -23.73
N LEU A 209 16.33 -10.27 -24.66
CA LEU A 209 16.48 -11.72 -24.68
C LEU A 209 17.34 -12.25 -23.53
N LEU A 210 18.34 -11.51 -23.07
CA LEU A 210 19.28 -11.98 -22.05
C LEU A 210 18.77 -11.71 -20.61
N HIS A 211 18.14 -10.58 -20.38
CA HIS A 211 17.89 -10.11 -18.99
C HIS A 211 16.46 -10.28 -18.52
N HIS A 212 15.49 -10.53 -19.40
CA HIS A 212 14.07 -10.74 -19.08
C HIS A 212 13.49 -9.66 -18.11
N SER A 213 14.17 -8.53 -17.93
CA SER A 213 13.83 -7.50 -16.95
C SER A 213 13.09 -6.34 -17.57
N SER A 214 12.18 -5.77 -16.79
CA SER A 214 11.53 -4.52 -17.16
C SER A 214 12.52 -3.35 -17.09
N GLN A 215 12.39 -2.38 -17.98
CA GLN A 215 13.23 -1.20 -18.04
C GLN A 215 12.38 0.05 -18.02
N THR A 216 12.90 1.12 -17.43
CA THR A 216 12.31 2.45 -17.53
C THR A 216 13.24 3.34 -18.33
N ILE A 217 12.73 3.91 -19.41
CA ILE A 217 13.50 4.78 -20.29
C ILE A 217 12.93 6.20 -20.28
N SER A 218 13.83 7.17 -20.37
CA SER A 218 13.47 8.56 -20.62
C SER A 218 13.73 8.86 -22.08
N CYS A 219 12.75 9.42 -22.76
CA CYS A 219 12.84 9.71 -24.17
C CYS A 219 13.17 11.17 -24.39
N PRO A 220 14.20 11.52 -25.20
CA PRO A 220 14.51 12.91 -25.52
C PRO A 220 13.30 13.65 -26.11
N GLY A 221 12.98 14.83 -25.53
CA GLY A 221 11.84 15.64 -25.96
C GLY A 221 10.47 15.16 -25.44
N ILE A 222 10.45 14.28 -24.46
CA ILE A 222 9.25 13.80 -23.79
C ILE A 222 9.45 13.90 -22.29
N ASP A 223 8.60 14.66 -21.61
CA ASP A 223 8.63 14.82 -20.13
C ASP A 223 8.19 13.54 -19.38
N GLU A 224 7.69 12.53 -20.11
CA GLU A 224 7.15 11.31 -19.54
C GLU A 224 8.14 10.15 -19.69
N GLN A 225 8.32 9.39 -18.64
CA GLN A 225 9.05 8.13 -18.67
C GLN A 225 8.19 7.02 -19.27
N LEU A 226 8.84 6.10 -19.99
CA LEU A 226 8.20 4.91 -20.51
C LEU A 226 8.70 3.67 -19.78
N TYR A 227 7.79 2.87 -19.27
CA TYR A 227 8.06 1.57 -18.69
C TYR A 227 7.90 0.50 -19.76
N LEU A 228 8.96 -0.23 -20.07
CA LEU A 228 9.02 -1.32 -21.03
C LEU A 228 9.05 -2.64 -20.29
N ARG A 229 8.11 -3.53 -20.62
CA ARG A 229 8.05 -4.87 -20.08
C ARG A 229 8.06 -5.91 -21.19
N PRO A 230 9.17 -6.63 -21.38
CA PRO A 230 9.24 -7.75 -22.31
C PRO A 230 8.36 -8.89 -21.83
N ILE A 231 7.69 -9.57 -22.77
CA ILE A 231 6.77 -10.68 -22.51
C ILE A 231 7.41 -11.97 -22.96
N TYR A 232 7.53 -12.91 -22.03
CA TYR A 232 8.17 -14.20 -22.24
C TYR A 232 7.31 -15.34 -21.73
N ASN A 233 7.53 -16.51 -22.35
CA ASN A 233 7.15 -17.77 -21.77
C ASN A 233 8.33 -18.74 -21.95
N LYS A 234 8.97 -19.15 -20.87
CA LYS A 234 10.22 -19.92 -20.85
C LYS A 234 11.31 -19.23 -21.68
N ALA A 235 11.64 -19.78 -22.85
CA ALA A 235 12.67 -19.26 -23.74
C ALA A 235 12.11 -18.43 -24.92
N PHE A 236 10.79 -18.29 -25.02
CA PHE A 236 10.17 -17.57 -26.15
C PHE A 236 9.81 -16.15 -25.78
N TYR A 237 10.30 -15.19 -26.55
CA TYR A 237 9.90 -13.80 -26.49
C TYR A 237 8.72 -13.54 -27.42
N PHE A 238 7.66 -12.92 -26.91
CA PHE A 238 6.41 -12.66 -27.64
C PHE A 238 6.21 -11.20 -28.00
N GLY A 239 6.98 -10.30 -27.39
CA GLY A 239 6.85 -8.89 -27.63
C GLY A 239 7.16 -8.03 -26.42
N THR A 240 6.92 -6.72 -26.55
CA THR A 240 7.15 -5.75 -25.48
C THR A 240 5.92 -4.91 -25.24
N LEU A 241 5.46 -4.89 -24.01
CA LEU A 241 4.46 -3.95 -23.50
C LEU A 241 5.15 -2.66 -23.07
N VAL A 242 4.60 -1.52 -23.46
CA VAL A 242 5.12 -0.19 -23.14
C VAL A 242 4.02 0.62 -22.47
N ILE A 243 4.30 1.16 -21.29
CA ILE A 243 3.32 1.92 -20.48
C ILE A 243 3.91 3.30 -20.16
N VAL A 244 3.09 4.34 -20.28
CA VAL A 244 3.50 5.69 -19.89
C VAL A 244 3.56 5.83 -18.37
N GLY A 245 4.69 6.25 -17.85
CA GLY A 245 4.95 6.45 -16.43
C GLY A 245 5.88 5.39 -15.84
N CYS A 246 6.33 5.64 -14.60
CA CYS A 246 7.25 4.74 -13.88
C CYS A 246 6.77 4.41 -12.46
N ARG A 247 5.66 5.02 -12.01
CA ARG A 247 5.09 4.77 -10.69
C ARG A 247 3.79 4.00 -10.84
N PHE A 248 3.74 2.82 -10.22
CA PHE A 248 2.61 1.92 -10.24
C PHE A 248 2.23 1.54 -8.82
N SER A 249 0.92 1.57 -8.52
CA SER A 249 0.37 1.01 -7.29
C SER A 249 0.58 -0.51 -7.26
N ASP A 250 0.30 -1.15 -6.13
CA ASP A 250 0.41 -2.61 -6.07
C ASP A 250 -0.65 -3.29 -6.93
N LEU A 251 -1.84 -2.73 -7.06
CA LEU A 251 -2.88 -3.22 -7.98
C LEU A 251 -2.49 -3.04 -9.45
N ASP A 252 -1.87 -1.91 -9.81
CA ASP A 252 -1.33 -1.71 -11.17
C ASP A 252 -0.32 -2.79 -11.53
N LYS A 253 0.59 -3.11 -10.59
CA LYS A 253 1.60 -4.16 -10.80
C LYS A 253 0.96 -5.53 -11.01
N ILE A 254 -0.11 -5.83 -10.26
CA ILE A 254 -0.88 -7.06 -10.43
C ILE A 254 -1.54 -7.08 -11.82
N ALA A 255 -2.23 -6.01 -12.21
CA ALA A 255 -2.86 -5.90 -13.52
C ALA A 255 -1.85 -6.08 -14.67
N ILE A 256 -0.70 -5.39 -14.60
CA ILE A 256 0.38 -5.53 -15.57
C ILE A 256 0.87 -6.99 -15.65
N ALA A 257 1.11 -7.62 -14.50
CA ALA A 257 1.59 -9.01 -14.47
C ALA A 257 0.58 -9.98 -15.08
N GLN A 258 -0.72 -9.83 -14.76
CA GLN A 258 -1.78 -10.70 -15.27
C GLN A 258 -1.97 -10.53 -16.79
N ILE A 259 -1.99 -9.31 -17.29
CA ILE A 259 -2.09 -9.05 -18.73
C ILE A 259 -0.86 -9.58 -19.48
N CYS A 260 0.36 -9.44 -18.93
CA CYS A 260 1.56 -10.02 -19.53
C CYS A 260 1.49 -11.57 -19.61
N ASN A 261 0.99 -12.22 -18.57
CA ASN A 261 0.74 -13.66 -18.58
C ASN A 261 -0.31 -14.03 -19.63
N ALA A 262 -1.41 -13.28 -19.69
CA ALA A 262 -2.47 -13.49 -20.67
C ALA A 262 -1.95 -13.34 -22.11
N LEU A 263 -1.16 -12.30 -22.39
CA LEU A 263 -0.54 -12.09 -23.69
C LEU A 263 0.40 -13.24 -24.08
N SER A 264 1.18 -13.78 -23.13
CA SER A 264 2.05 -14.92 -23.41
C SER A 264 1.26 -16.20 -23.75
N ILE A 265 0.15 -16.45 -23.06
CA ILE A 265 -0.75 -17.59 -23.32
C ILE A 265 -1.46 -17.43 -24.68
N SER A 266 -2.03 -16.26 -24.94
CA SER A 266 -2.71 -15.95 -26.21
C SER A 266 -1.74 -16.11 -27.41
N SER A 267 -0.51 -15.59 -27.28
CA SER A 267 0.51 -15.70 -28.35
C SER A 267 0.94 -17.16 -28.60
N LEU A 268 1.06 -17.98 -27.57
CA LEU A 268 1.34 -19.42 -27.72
C LEU A 268 0.21 -20.12 -28.49
N SER A 269 -1.04 -19.82 -28.17
CA SER A 269 -2.19 -20.45 -28.85
C SER A 269 -2.26 -20.09 -30.34
N GLN A 270 -1.87 -18.87 -30.71
CA GLN A 270 -1.82 -18.43 -32.11
C GLN A 270 -0.74 -19.17 -32.91
N ILE A 271 0.43 -19.42 -32.32
CA ILE A 271 1.51 -20.19 -32.97
C ILE A 271 1.07 -21.63 -33.21
N SER A 272 0.37 -22.25 -32.24
CA SER A 272 -0.09 -23.65 -32.36
C SER A 272 -1.18 -23.87 -33.40
N ILE A 273 -1.93 -22.83 -33.79
CA ILE A 273 -2.98 -22.89 -34.81
C ILE A 273 -2.41 -22.66 -36.23
N SER A 274 -1.22 -22.06 -36.31
CA SER A 274 -0.55 -21.71 -37.58
C SER A 274 0.37 -22.82 -38.10
N GLN A 275 0.54 -23.91 -37.35
CA GLN A 275 1.23 -25.14 -37.72
C GLN A 275 0.23 -26.25 -38.09
#